data_8ab06a2cc6c910cc3f0f2c302569b3ae
#
_entry.id   8ab06a2cc6c910cc3f0f2c302569b3ae
#
_cell.length_a   1.000
_cell.length_b   1.000
_cell.length_c   1.000
_cell.angle_alpha   90.00
_cell.angle_beta   90.00
_cell.angle_gamma   90.00
#
_symmetry.space_group_name_H-M   'P 1'
#
loop_
_entity.id
_entity.type
_entity.pdbx_description
1 polymer ?
#
loop_
_entity_poly.entity_id
_entity_poly.type
_entity_poly.pdbx_seq_one_letter_code
_entity_poly.pdbx_strand_id
1 'polypeptide(L)'
;MTSTAQHVGLIRGLHHITLVTSNEEVNRRFYTEVLGLRRVKLTVNQDDVHHRHLFYADEKATTGSAITFFEWPHMRPGKIGLGSPHHLSYTTPKFDSLPKWKSWLRQKGVSVEGPYVRDDRTSIYVRDPDGVIVEITSPNNDEVSQDYAKEAFRDLPSATAIAREMKLTTFHHASPLTYDPETTAKFFDKFLGLTDKFTLPNPDQTGTNILGVGNEERPGFLRYLAMPKPPEGYVGEGSIHHIAMAVEDDEAQQKILKRLNEVGIENSGIIDRFWFHSLYFRDPDGNLLEIATKNPGYSADEPPEKLGTSLVLPKWLEPRRAEIESALKLADANNHGKWPPDYPRVHSPPEAM
;
A
#
# COMPACT_ATOMS: atom_id res chain seq x y z
N MET A 1 8.54 34.32 -12.71
CA MET A 1 7.23 33.68 -12.51
C MET A 1 7.13 32.57 -13.56
N THR A 2 7.74 31.43 -13.32
CA THR A 2 7.73 30.28 -14.23
C THR A 2 6.74 29.27 -13.67
N SER A 3 5.67 29.20 -14.34
CA SER A 3 4.62 28.20 -14.50
C SER A 3 4.68 26.96 -13.60
N THR A 4 4.04 27.03 -12.44
CA THR A 4 3.59 25.86 -11.65
C THR A 4 2.55 25.01 -12.40
N ALA A 5 1.98 25.50 -13.48
CA ALA A 5 0.92 24.84 -14.24
C ALA A 5 1.35 23.61 -15.07
N GLN A 6 2.66 23.37 -15.27
CA GLN A 6 3.14 22.26 -16.12
C GLN A 6 3.23 20.89 -15.42
N HIS A 7 3.07 20.83 -14.10
CA HIS A 7 3.23 19.59 -13.35
C HIS A 7 1.89 19.01 -12.84
N VAL A 8 0.82 19.78 -12.95
CA VAL A 8 -0.55 19.32 -12.66
C VAL A 8 -0.88 18.16 -13.59
N GLY A 9 -1.13 17.01 -13.04
CA GLY A 9 -1.52 15.84 -13.80
C GLY A 9 -0.39 14.85 -14.19
N LEU A 10 0.87 15.02 -13.74
CA LEU A 10 1.91 14.02 -13.95
C LEU A 10 1.66 12.76 -13.09
N ILE A 11 1.19 12.93 -11.86
CA ILE A 11 0.87 11.80 -10.97
C ILE A 11 -0.43 11.14 -11.43
N ARG A 12 -0.40 9.81 -11.53
CA ARG A 12 -1.50 8.95 -11.99
C ARG A 12 -2.13 8.12 -10.87
N GLY A 13 -2.00 8.55 -9.63
CA GLY A 13 -2.41 7.82 -8.43
C GLY A 13 -1.26 7.07 -7.80
N LEU A 14 -1.55 6.03 -7.00
CA LEU A 14 -0.54 5.14 -6.44
C LEU A 14 -0.07 4.13 -7.50
N HIS A 15 1.20 3.71 -7.40
CA HIS A 15 1.78 2.63 -8.21
C HIS A 15 1.78 1.32 -7.43
N HIS A 16 2.47 1.32 -6.29
CA HIS A 16 2.55 0.19 -5.36
C HIS A 16 2.82 0.70 -3.94
N ILE A 17 2.66 -0.19 -2.97
CA ILE A 17 3.06 0.06 -1.58
C ILE A 17 3.97 -1.10 -1.17
N THR A 18 5.17 -0.78 -0.67
CA THR A 18 6.15 -1.77 -0.21
C THR A 18 6.19 -1.83 1.31
N LEU A 19 6.17 -3.05 1.82
CA LEU A 19 6.14 -3.36 3.23
C LEU A 19 7.27 -4.32 3.61
N VAL A 20 7.36 -4.63 4.88
CA VAL A 20 8.31 -5.62 5.42
C VAL A 20 7.54 -6.79 6.02
N THR A 21 7.92 -8.01 5.67
CA THR A 21 7.41 -9.25 6.26
C THR A 21 8.55 -10.09 6.83
N SER A 22 8.24 -10.87 7.85
CA SER A 22 9.18 -11.81 8.45
C SER A 22 9.20 -13.20 7.81
N ASN A 23 8.13 -13.57 7.08
CA ASN A 23 7.96 -14.93 6.58
C ASN A 23 7.18 -14.97 5.25
N GLU A 24 7.83 -15.43 4.18
CA GLU A 24 7.24 -15.54 2.84
C GLU A 24 5.99 -16.40 2.81
N GLU A 25 6.04 -17.60 3.40
CA GLU A 25 4.93 -18.54 3.30
C GLU A 25 3.67 -18.02 3.97
N VAL A 26 3.79 -17.49 5.19
CA VAL A 26 2.66 -16.91 5.94
C VAL A 26 2.11 -15.68 5.22
N ASN A 27 3.00 -14.80 4.75
CA ASN A 27 2.65 -13.62 3.99
C ASN A 27 1.92 -13.98 2.69
N ARG A 28 2.50 -14.88 1.89
CA ARG A 28 1.91 -15.34 0.64
C ARG A 28 0.52 -15.91 0.85
N ARG A 29 0.34 -16.79 1.84
CA ARG A 29 -0.96 -17.39 2.12
C ARG A 29 -1.99 -16.36 2.55
N PHE A 30 -1.61 -15.37 3.37
CA PHE A 30 -2.53 -14.31 3.75
C PHE A 30 -2.98 -13.49 2.53
N TYR A 31 -2.04 -12.99 1.72
CA TYR A 31 -2.39 -12.13 0.61
C TYR A 31 -3.08 -12.87 -0.54
N THR A 32 -2.78 -14.16 -0.76
CA THR A 32 -3.42 -14.95 -1.83
C THR A 32 -4.66 -15.72 -1.38
N GLU A 33 -4.63 -16.40 -0.21
CA GLU A 33 -5.71 -17.29 0.21
C GLU A 33 -6.76 -16.58 1.09
N VAL A 34 -6.37 -15.50 1.81
CA VAL A 34 -7.28 -14.75 2.68
C VAL A 34 -7.79 -13.49 2.00
N LEU A 35 -6.91 -12.69 1.39
CA LEU A 35 -7.31 -11.46 0.67
C LEU A 35 -7.61 -11.68 -0.82
N GLY A 36 -7.23 -12.83 -1.41
CA GLY A 36 -7.57 -13.18 -2.77
C GLY A 36 -6.82 -12.41 -3.85
N LEU A 37 -5.68 -11.80 -3.50
CA LEU A 37 -4.78 -11.19 -4.48
C LEU A 37 -3.99 -12.28 -5.22
N ARG A 38 -3.49 -11.94 -6.39
CA ARG A 38 -2.61 -12.79 -7.18
C ARG A 38 -1.16 -12.44 -6.91
N ARG A 39 -0.27 -13.43 -6.68
CA ARG A 39 1.17 -13.17 -6.74
C ARG A 39 1.55 -12.85 -8.19
N VAL A 40 2.12 -11.67 -8.44
CA VAL A 40 2.45 -11.18 -9.78
C VAL A 40 3.96 -11.11 -10.02
N LYS A 41 4.78 -11.10 -8.96
CA LYS A 41 6.23 -11.28 -9.04
C LYS A 41 6.75 -12.03 -7.82
N LEU A 42 7.72 -12.89 -8.06
CA LEU A 42 8.62 -13.45 -7.07
C LEU A 42 10.04 -13.13 -7.52
N THR A 43 10.71 -12.26 -6.82
CA THR A 43 12.08 -11.82 -7.13
C THR A 43 12.86 -11.58 -5.84
N VAL A 44 13.98 -10.90 -5.91
CA VAL A 44 14.79 -10.49 -4.77
C VAL A 44 14.85 -8.98 -4.65
N ASN A 45 15.13 -8.50 -3.46
CA ASN A 45 15.50 -7.10 -3.26
C ASN A 45 16.80 -6.84 -4.01
N GLN A 46 16.79 -5.91 -4.96
CA GLN A 46 17.94 -5.64 -5.83
C GLN A 46 19.13 -4.99 -5.09
N ASP A 47 18.85 -4.38 -3.93
CA ASP A 47 19.86 -3.78 -3.05
C ASP A 47 20.37 -4.79 -1.99
N ASP A 48 19.63 -5.91 -1.79
CA ASP A 48 19.94 -6.98 -0.84
C ASP A 48 19.46 -8.33 -1.38
N VAL A 49 20.19 -8.88 -2.34
CA VAL A 49 19.78 -9.99 -3.20
C VAL A 49 19.57 -11.34 -2.51
N HIS A 50 19.90 -11.44 -1.24
CA HIS A 50 19.67 -12.66 -0.45
C HIS A 50 18.30 -12.69 0.22
N HIS A 51 17.49 -11.63 0.04
CA HIS A 51 16.15 -11.51 0.58
C HIS A 51 15.11 -11.36 -0.53
N ARG A 52 13.96 -12.00 -0.38
CA ARG A 52 12.88 -11.95 -1.36
C ARG A 52 12.25 -10.57 -1.45
N HIS A 53 11.79 -10.26 -2.65
CA HIS A 53 10.84 -9.21 -2.91
C HIS A 53 9.61 -9.83 -3.56
N LEU A 54 8.50 -9.81 -2.85
CA LEU A 54 7.24 -10.44 -3.20
C LEU A 54 6.26 -9.38 -3.69
N PHE A 55 5.50 -9.68 -4.75
CA PHE A 55 4.50 -8.75 -5.27
C PHE A 55 3.16 -9.46 -5.41
N TYR A 56 2.13 -8.86 -4.83
CA TYR A 56 0.74 -9.29 -4.98
C TYR A 56 -0.08 -8.14 -5.53
N ALA A 57 -1.02 -8.44 -6.43
CA ALA A 57 -1.87 -7.44 -7.06
C ALA A 57 -3.24 -8.03 -7.39
N ASP A 58 -4.10 -7.26 -8.04
CA ASP A 58 -5.32 -7.78 -8.64
C ASP A 58 -5.01 -8.80 -9.76
N GLU A 59 -6.03 -9.42 -10.33
CA GLU A 59 -5.86 -10.46 -11.38
C GLU A 59 -5.05 -9.98 -12.59
N LYS A 60 -5.11 -8.68 -12.90
CA LYS A 60 -4.50 -8.07 -14.09
C LYS A 60 -3.16 -7.42 -13.81
N ALA A 61 -2.70 -7.41 -12.57
CA ALA A 61 -1.54 -6.63 -12.14
C ALA A 61 -1.69 -5.13 -12.48
N THR A 62 -2.89 -4.59 -12.25
CA THR A 62 -3.21 -3.20 -12.54
C THR A 62 -2.33 -2.25 -11.72
N THR A 63 -1.78 -1.22 -12.33
CA THR A 63 -1.06 -0.16 -11.61
C THR A 63 -1.94 0.41 -10.51
N GLY A 64 -1.40 0.52 -9.28
CA GLY A 64 -2.16 0.95 -8.11
C GLY A 64 -2.90 -0.16 -7.38
N SER A 65 -2.66 -1.44 -7.74
CA SER A 65 -3.14 -2.59 -6.97
C SER A 65 -2.01 -3.39 -6.30
N ALA A 66 -0.76 -3.13 -6.66
CA ALA A 66 0.37 -3.95 -6.22
C ALA A 66 0.83 -3.61 -4.80
N ILE A 67 0.65 -4.55 -3.87
CA ILE A 67 1.31 -4.56 -2.57
C ILE A 67 2.55 -5.44 -2.65
N THR A 68 3.69 -4.94 -2.13
CA THR A 68 4.95 -5.67 -2.23
C THR A 68 5.62 -5.81 -0.88
N PHE A 69 6.47 -6.82 -0.73
CA PHE A 69 7.11 -7.13 0.56
C PHE A 69 8.58 -7.46 0.39
N PHE A 70 9.42 -6.81 1.19
CA PHE A 70 10.74 -7.32 1.49
C PHE A 70 10.63 -8.37 2.60
N GLU A 71 11.15 -9.57 2.37
CA GLU A 71 11.26 -10.59 3.41
C GLU A 71 12.54 -10.36 4.22
N TRP A 72 12.40 -9.80 5.42
CA TRP A 72 13.49 -9.56 6.36
C TRP A 72 13.21 -10.23 7.71
N PRO A 73 13.47 -11.55 7.84
CA PRO A 73 12.98 -12.37 8.95
C PRO A 73 13.57 -12.07 10.32
N HIS A 74 14.59 -11.23 10.38
CA HIS A 74 15.28 -10.88 11.64
C HIS A 74 15.15 -9.38 11.99
N MET A 75 14.32 -8.67 11.27
CA MET A 75 14.01 -7.29 11.62
C MET A 75 13.17 -7.24 12.90
N ARG A 76 13.45 -6.23 13.73
CA ARG A 76 12.55 -5.94 14.86
C ARG A 76 11.17 -5.55 14.35
N PRO A 77 10.09 -5.77 15.12
CA PRO A 77 8.77 -5.26 14.76
C PRO A 77 8.82 -3.76 14.50
N GLY A 78 8.18 -3.33 13.40
CA GLY A 78 8.06 -1.93 13.05
C GLY A 78 7.18 -1.16 14.04
N LYS A 79 7.28 0.16 14.02
CA LYS A 79 6.46 1.03 14.84
C LYS A 79 5.82 2.12 13.99
N ILE A 80 4.51 2.19 13.99
CA ILE A 80 3.75 3.25 13.34
C ILE A 80 4.09 4.61 13.99
N GLY A 81 4.32 5.62 13.16
CA GLY A 81 4.65 6.96 13.59
C GLY A 81 5.18 7.81 12.44
N LEU A 82 5.81 8.94 12.76
CA LEU A 82 6.50 9.75 11.74
C LEU A 82 7.58 8.90 11.05
N GLY A 83 7.62 8.94 9.73
CA GLY A 83 8.52 8.13 8.91
C GLY A 83 8.12 6.66 8.73
N SER A 84 7.00 6.23 9.33
CA SER A 84 6.44 4.88 9.19
C SER A 84 4.92 4.97 9.08
N PRO A 85 4.37 4.90 7.85
CA PRO A 85 2.94 5.12 7.58
C PRO A 85 2.03 4.20 8.39
N HIS A 86 0.81 4.69 8.67
CA HIS A 86 -0.14 4.04 9.57
C HIS A 86 -0.80 2.81 8.93
N HIS A 87 -1.39 2.96 7.74
CA HIS A 87 -2.12 1.89 7.08
C HIS A 87 -2.24 2.11 5.57
N LEU A 88 -2.76 1.10 4.90
CA LEU A 88 -3.15 1.15 3.50
C LEU A 88 -4.60 0.73 3.35
N SER A 89 -5.26 1.20 2.29
CA SER A 89 -6.66 0.92 2.01
C SER A 89 -6.85 0.37 0.60
N TYR A 90 -7.53 -0.78 0.51
CA TYR A 90 -8.00 -1.37 -0.75
C TYR A 90 -9.47 -1.06 -0.99
N THR A 91 -9.83 -0.88 -2.26
CA THR A 91 -11.22 -0.74 -2.68
C THR A 91 -11.85 -2.11 -2.99
N THR A 92 -13.07 -2.33 -2.48
CA THR A 92 -14.00 -3.36 -2.96
C THR A 92 -15.17 -2.66 -3.66
N PRO A 93 -15.76 -3.26 -4.75
CA PRO A 93 -16.62 -2.51 -5.65
C PRO A 93 -17.93 -1.97 -5.04
N LYS A 94 -18.50 -2.67 -4.05
CA LYS A 94 -19.84 -2.37 -3.52
C LYS A 94 -19.90 -2.52 -2.02
N PHE A 95 -20.74 -1.70 -1.36
CA PHE A 95 -21.01 -1.80 0.06
C PHE A 95 -21.38 -3.22 0.49
N ASP A 96 -22.25 -3.91 -0.22
CA ASP A 96 -22.71 -5.27 0.10
C ASP A 96 -21.59 -6.33 0.15
N SER A 97 -20.42 -5.99 -0.38
CA SER A 97 -19.22 -6.84 -0.25
C SER A 97 -18.63 -6.80 1.15
N LEU A 98 -18.79 -5.71 1.90
CA LEU A 98 -18.17 -5.53 3.22
C LEU A 98 -18.72 -6.49 4.30
N PRO A 99 -20.03 -6.71 4.44
CA PRO A 99 -20.54 -7.74 5.34
C PRO A 99 -20.04 -9.15 4.98
N LYS A 100 -19.92 -9.46 3.67
CA LYS A 100 -19.34 -10.73 3.17
C LYS A 100 -17.86 -10.84 3.52
N TRP A 101 -17.10 -9.75 3.35
CA TRP A 101 -15.70 -9.69 3.76
C TRP A 101 -15.55 -9.96 5.25
N LYS A 102 -16.37 -9.31 6.10
CA LYS A 102 -16.32 -9.54 7.56
C LYS A 102 -16.62 -10.99 7.91
N SER A 103 -17.63 -11.62 7.27
CA SER A 103 -17.93 -13.04 7.45
C SER A 103 -16.76 -13.94 7.04
N TRP A 104 -16.21 -13.75 5.85
CA TRP A 104 -15.09 -14.51 5.32
C TRP A 104 -13.86 -14.43 6.20
N LEU A 105 -13.44 -13.21 6.55
CA LEU A 105 -12.25 -12.95 7.36
C LEU A 105 -12.36 -13.60 8.76
N ARG A 106 -13.55 -13.52 9.39
CA ARG A 106 -13.82 -14.20 10.67
C ARG A 106 -13.69 -15.72 10.56
N GLN A 107 -14.16 -16.32 9.47
CA GLN A 107 -13.98 -17.75 9.22
C GLN A 107 -12.51 -18.16 9.06
N LYS A 108 -11.67 -17.22 8.59
CA LYS A 108 -10.22 -17.40 8.52
C LYS A 108 -9.49 -17.08 9.83
N GLY A 109 -10.22 -16.74 10.90
CA GLY A 109 -9.64 -16.39 12.20
C GLY A 109 -9.14 -14.96 12.31
N VAL A 110 -9.35 -14.12 11.27
CA VAL A 110 -8.91 -12.72 11.25
C VAL A 110 -9.88 -11.85 12.04
N SER A 111 -9.38 -11.05 12.98
CA SER A 111 -10.15 -10.03 13.69
C SER A 111 -10.51 -8.89 12.74
N VAL A 112 -11.77 -8.44 12.77
CA VAL A 112 -12.30 -7.40 11.88
C VAL A 112 -13.00 -6.33 12.70
N GLU A 113 -12.51 -5.10 12.60
CA GLU A 113 -13.12 -3.92 13.16
C GLU A 113 -14.02 -3.21 12.14
N GLY A 114 -15.00 -2.47 12.60
CA GLY A 114 -16.01 -1.80 11.77
C GLY A 114 -17.33 -2.58 11.66
N PRO A 115 -18.31 -2.04 10.90
CA PRO A 115 -18.15 -1.01 9.87
C PRO A 115 -17.93 0.41 10.43
N TYR A 116 -17.16 1.20 9.71
CA TYR A 116 -17.04 2.64 9.91
C TYR A 116 -17.61 3.35 8.70
N VAL A 117 -18.75 3.99 8.88
CA VAL A 117 -19.47 4.71 7.82
C VAL A 117 -19.01 6.15 7.81
N ARG A 118 -18.49 6.60 6.66
CA ARG A 118 -18.15 7.98 6.36
C ARG A 118 -19.11 8.51 5.29
N ASP A 119 -19.00 9.79 4.95
CA ASP A 119 -19.95 10.44 4.02
C ASP A 119 -20.03 9.71 2.67
N ASP A 120 -18.89 9.38 2.10
CA ASP A 120 -18.76 8.79 0.76
C ASP A 120 -18.46 7.29 0.78
N ARG A 121 -17.98 6.74 1.90
CA ARG A 121 -17.45 5.37 1.98
C ARG A 121 -17.72 4.70 3.31
N THR A 122 -17.80 3.37 3.25
CA THR A 122 -17.78 2.52 4.45
C THR A 122 -16.56 1.62 4.43
N SER A 123 -15.99 1.38 5.61
CA SER A 123 -14.73 0.64 5.75
C SER A 123 -14.77 -0.39 6.87
N ILE A 124 -13.98 -1.46 6.69
CA ILE A 124 -13.59 -2.41 7.74
C ILE A 124 -12.06 -2.48 7.80
N TYR A 125 -11.52 -2.80 8.97
CA TYR A 125 -10.09 -2.89 9.22
C TYR A 125 -9.69 -4.27 9.71
N VAL A 126 -8.54 -4.74 9.23
CA VAL A 126 -7.90 -5.98 9.66
C VAL A 126 -6.41 -5.76 9.86
N ARG A 127 -5.75 -6.70 10.53
CA ARG A 127 -4.28 -6.78 10.51
C ARG A 127 -3.85 -8.04 9.77
N ASP A 128 -2.77 -7.89 9.00
CA ASP A 128 -2.07 -9.04 8.43
C ASP A 128 -1.29 -9.79 9.53
N PRO A 129 -0.65 -10.93 9.23
CA PRO A 129 0.10 -11.71 10.21
C PRO A 129 1.22 -10.96 10.91
N ASP A 130 1.88 -10.03 10.23
CA ASP A 130 2.98 -9.22 10.78
C ASP A 130 2.48 -7.95 11.49
N GLY A 131 1.16 -7.67 11.45
CA GLY A 131 0.53 -6.54 12.15
C GLY A 131 0.22 -5.32 11.29
N VAL A 132 0.47 -5.37 9.98
CA VAL A 132 0.07 -4.30 9.06
C VAL A 132 -1.43 -4.06 9.10
N ILE A 133 -1.84 -2.81 9.23
CA ILE A 133 -3.25 -2.44 9.17
C ILE A 133 -3.66 -2.32 7.70
N VAL A 134 -4.65 -3.13 7.32
CA VAL A 134 -5.27 -3.12 6.00
C VAL A 134 -6.72 -2.71 6.14
N GLU A 135 -7.09 -1.61 5.50
CA GLU A 135 -8.47 -1.17 5.35
C GLU A 135 -9.05 -1.77 4.06
N ILE A 136 -10.26 -2.28 4.14
CA ILE A 136 -11.07 -2.63 2.98
C ILE A 136 -12.24 -1.66 2.96
N THR A 137 -12.31 -0.84 1.91
CA THR A 137 -13.30 0.22 1.79
C THR A 137 -14.15 0.07 0.53
N SER A 138 -15.36 0.56 0.59
CA SER A 138 -16.33 0.57 -0.52
C SER A 138 -16.99 1.93 -0.62
N PRO A 139 -17.29 2.42 -1.84
CA PRO A 139 -18.13 3.59 -1.99
C PRO A 139 -19.52 3.32 -1.40
N ASN A 140 -20.08 4.34 -0.76
CA ASN A 140 -21.48 4.33 -0.34
C ASN A 140 -22.38 4.59 -1.56
N ASN A 141 -23.59 4.06 -1.52
CA ASN A 141 -24.70 4.53 -2.35
C ASN A 141 -25.62 5.40 -1.47
N ASP A 142 -26.65 5.98 -2.07
CA ASP A 142 -27.59 6.89 -1.38
C ASP A 142 -28.36 6.23 -0.22
N GLU A 143 -28.35 4.90 -0.14
CA GLU A 143 -29.05 4.12 0.88
C GLU A 143 -28.20 3.87 2.13
N VAL A 144 -26.87 4.00 2.03
CA VAL A 144 -25.95 3.66 3.12
C VAL A 144 -25.95 4.74 4.19
N SER A 145 -26.65 4.45 5.28
CA SER A 145 -26.65 5.23 6.52
C SER A 145 -25.96 4.43 7.64
N GLN A 146 -25.69 5.09 8.76
CA GLN A 146 -25.19 4.42 9.97
C GLN A 146 -26.09 3.25 10.41
N ASP A 147 -27.41 3.45 10.36
CA ASP A 147 -28.37 2.43 10.79
C ASP A 147 -28.49 1.30 9.76
N TYR A 148 -28.48 1.62 8.47
CA TYR A 148 -28.43 0.61 7.41
C TYR A 148 -27.18 -0.26 7.55
N ALA A 149 -25.99 0.35 7.74
CA ALA A 149 -24.77 -0.39 7.94
C ALA A 149 -24.83 -1.29 9.19
N LYS A 150 -25.31 -0.78 10.33
CA LYS A 150 -25.49 -1.60 11.55
C LYS A 150 -26.37 -2.82 11.29
N GLU A 151 -27.46 -2.66 10.54
CA GLU A 151 -28.35 -3.76 10.18
C GLU A 151 -27.68 -4.78 9.25
N ALA A 152 -27.04 -4.32 8.17
CA ALA A 152 -26.34 -5.18 7.22
C ALA A 152 -25.18 -6.00 7.87
N PHE A 153 -24.61 -5.49 8.95
CA PHE A 153 -23.53 -6.17 9.68
C PHE A 153 -24.02 -6.96 10.91
N ARG A 154 -25.30 -6.94 11.25
CA ARG A 154 -25.88 -7.74 12.34
C ARG A 154 -25.96 -9.22 11.95
N ASP A 155 -26.54 -9.50 10.79
CA ASP A 155 -26.76 -10.84 10.27
C ASP A 155 -25.81 -11.06 9.08
N LEU A 156 -24.55 -11.39 9.39
CA LEU A 156 -23.52 -11.53 8.36
C LEU A 156 -23.89 -12.65 7.37
N PRO A 157 -23.84 -12.38 6.05
CA PRO A 157 -24.10 -13.40 5.06
C PRO A 157 -23.01 -14.47 5.10
N SER A 158 -23.38 -15.73 4.80
CA SER A 158 -22.37 -16.79 4.67
C SER A 158 -21.47 -16.50 3.48
N ALA A 159 -20.16 -16.54 3.71
CA ALA A 159 -19.14 -16.35 2.68
C ALA A 159 -18.11 -17.47 2.80
N THR A 160 -18.23 -18.51 1.97
CA THR A 160 -17.31 -19.66 1.97
C THR A 160 -16.15 -19.52 0.98
N ALA A 161 -16.18 -18.47 0.16
CA ALA A 161 -15.15 -18.10 -0.80
C ALA A 161 -15.20 -16.61 -1.09
N ILE A 162 -14.13 -16.06 -1.66
CA ILE A 162 -14.11 -14.69 -2.16
C ILE A 162 -14.86 -14.63 -3.48
N ALA A 163 -16.08 -14.12 -3.44
CA ALA A 163 -16.92 -13.95 -4.62
C ALA A 163 -16.38 -12.81 -5.52
N ARG A 164 -16.80 -12.78 -6.78
CA ARG A 164 -16.33 -11.79 -7.77
C ARG A 164 -16.55 -10.35 -7.29
N GLU A 165 -17.68 -10.08 -6.68
CA GLU A 165 -18.04 -8.75 -6.14
C GLU A 165 -17.24 -8.34 -4.91
N MET A 166 -16.57 -9.29 -4.25
CA MET A 166 -15.70 -9.02 -3.11
C MET A 166 -14.26 -8.68 -3.54
N LYS A 167 -13.86 -8.99 -4.77
CA LYS A 167 -12.47 -8.84 -5.20
C LYS A 167 -11.95 -7.45 -4.91
N LEU A 168 -10.78 -7.41 -4.27
CA LEU A 168 -10.04 -6.16 -4.08
C LEU A 168 -9.55 -5.68 -5.45
N THR A 169 -9.63 -4.38 -5.64
CA THR A 169 -9.20 -3.71 -6.87
C THR A 169 -7.93 -2.90 -6.62
N THR A 170 -7.93 -1.61 -6.93
CA THR A 170 -6.81 -0.73 -6.65
C THR A 170 -6.83 -0.21 -5.21
N PHE A 171 -5.72 0.36 -4.77
CA PHE A 171 -5.71 1.12 -3.53
C PHE A 171 -6.70 2.27 -3.60
N HIS A 172 -7.35 2.55 -2.47
CA HIS A 172 -8.04 3.81 -2.27
C HIS A 172 -7.05 4.85 -1.75
N HIS A 173 -6.27 4.51 -0.72
CA HIS A 173 -5.25 5.39 -0.19
C HIS A 173 -4.16 4.63 0.59
N ALA A 174 -3.08 5.34 0.86
CA ALA A 174 -2.12 5.02 1.91
C ALA A 174 -2.09 6.18 2.92
N SER A 175 -2.00 5.86 4.22
CA SER A 175 -2.13 6.86 5.28
C SER A 175 -0.83 7.06 6.07
N PRO A 176 0.05 7.99 5.65
CA PRO A 176 1.10 8.50 6.49
C PRO A 176 0.56 9.34 7.65
N LEU A 177 1.36 9.51 8.70
CA LEU A 177 1.09 10.49 9.75
C LEU A 177 1.80 11.80 9.41
N THR A 178 1.23 12.93 9.86
CA THR A 178 1.89 14.23 9.80
C THR A 178 1.71 15.00 11.10
N TYR A 179 2.78 15.69 11.49
CA TYR A 179 2.72 16.65 12.61
C TYR A 179 2.09 17.96 12.17
N ASP A 180 2.45 18.43 10.97
CA ASP A 180 2.00 19.72 10.43
C ASP A 180 1.48 19.56 8.99
N PRO A 181 0.15 19.41 8.84
CA PRO A 181 -0.46 19.22 7.53
C PRO A 181 -0.27 20.42 6.58
N GLU A 182 -0.06 21.63 7.12
CA GLU A 182 0.20 22.80 6.28
C GLU A 182 1.58 22.74 5.64
N THR A 183 2.61 22.36 6.43
CA THR A 183 3.97 22.15 5.90
C THR A 183 3.99 21.01 4.89
N THR A 184 3.32 19.89 5.17
CA THR A 184 3.19 18.77 4.23
C THR A 184 2.48 19.20 2.94
N ALA A 185 1.42 19.98 3.06
CA ALA A 185 0.72 20.52 1.90
C ALA A 185 1.61 21.42 1.02
N LYS A 186 2.34 22.36 1.65
CA LYS A 186 3.29 23.25 0.94
C LYS A 186 4.43 22.48 0.28
N PHE A 187 4.88 21.40 0.91
CA PHE A 187 5.90 20.51 0.33
C PHE A 187 5.43 19.95 -1.02
N PHE A 188 4.26 19.33 -1.08
CA PHE A 188 3.74 18.77 -2.33
C PHE A 188 3.41 19.83 -3.39
N ASP A 189 2.91 21.00 -3.00
CA ASP A 189 2.71 22.13 -3.92
C ASP A 189 4.00 22.54 -4.60
N LYS A 190 5.07 22.61 -3.81
CA LYS A 190 6.33 23.18 -4.25
C LYS A 190 6.93 22.44 -5.44
N PHE A 191 6.78 21.12 -5.52
CA PHE A 191 7.41 20.33 -6.58
C PHE A 191 6.43 19.57 -7.48
N LEU A 192 5.27 19.16 -6.97
CA LEU A 192 4.28 18.46 -7.80
C LEU A 192 3.23 19.42 -8.39
N GLY A 193 3.11 20.62 -7.83
CA GLY A 193 2.04 21.55 -8.19
C GLY A 193 0.66 20.92 -7.96
N LEU A 194 0.55 20.03 -6.97
CA LEU A 194 -0.71 19.40 -6.63
C LEU A 194 -1.63 20.43 -6.00
N THR A 195 -2.55 20.94 -6.80
CA THR A 195 -3.65 21.80 -6.33
C THR A 195 -4.78 21.00 -5.72
N ASP A 196 -4.78 19.68 -5.92
CA ASP A 196 -5.80 18.75 -5.46
C ASP A 196 -5.57 18.39 -3.98
N LYS A 197 -5.53 19.41 -3.13
CA LYS A 197 -5.60 19.26 -1.69
C LYS A 197 -7.04 19.34 -1.28
N PHE A 198 -7.50 18.31 -0.64
CA PHE A 198 -8.80 18.32 -0.02
C PHE A 198 -8.66 18.01 1.46
N THR A 199 -9.44 18.68 2.28
CA THR A 199 -9.55 18.37 3.70
C THR A 199 -10.78 17.48 3.85
N LEU A 200 -10.57 16.22 4.23
CA LEU A 200 -11.67 15.37 4.64
C LEU A 200 -11.99 15.64 6.10
N PRO A 201 -13.27 15.84 6.47
CA PRO A 201 -13.64 15.89 7.86
C PRO A 201 -13.27 14.54 8.51
N ASN A 202 -12.65 14.59 9.69
CA ASN A 202 -12.50 13.38 10.48
C ASN A 202 -13.88 12.99 11.05
N PRO A 203 -14.47 11.88 10.63
CA PRO A 203 -15.81 11.49 11.07
C PRO A 203 -15.88 11.22 12.57
N ASP A 204 -14.77 10.94 13.22
CA ASP A 204 -14.71 10.65 14.66
C ASP A 204 -14.53 11.90 15.54
N GLN A 205 -14.61 13.09 14.95
CA GLN A 205 -14.62 14.40 15.64
C GLN A 205 -13.42 14.67 16.56
N THR A 206 -12.32 13.98 16.39
CA THR A 206 -11.12 14.19 17.22
C THR A 206 -10.34 15.46 16.87
N GLY A 207 -10.89 16.29 15.97
CA GLY A 207 -10.25 17.54 15.52
C GLY A 207 -9.02 17.35 14.61
N THR A 208 -8.77 16.16 14.15
CA THR A 208 -7.68 15.84 13.23
C THR A 208 -8.09 16.16 11.79
N ASN A 209 -7.42 17.10 11.17
CA ASN A 209 -7.60 17.35 9.74
C ASN A 209 -6.92 16.24 8.94
N ILE A 210 -7.60 15.71 7.93
CA ILE A 210 -7.04 14.77 6.97
C ILE A 210 -6.66 15.56 5.73
N LEU A 211 -5.38 15.55 5.38
CA LEU A 211 -4.87 16.14 4.16
C LEU A 211 -4.80 15.07 3.07
N GLY A 212 -5.58 15.21 2.02
CA GLY A 212 -5.45 14.41 0.80
C GLY A 212 -4.41 15.00 -0.14
N VAL A 213 -3.55 14.16 -0.69
CA VAL A 213 -2.58 14.50 -1.73
C VAL A 213 -2.78 13.56 -2.91
N GLY A 214 -3.30 14.07 -4.00
CA GLY A 214 -3.66 13.30 -5.19
C GLY A 214 -5.06 13.65 -5.68
N ASN A 215 -5.62 12.82 -6.51
CA ASN A 215 -6.96 13.01 -7.07
C ASN A 215 -7.81 11.76 -6.79
N GLU A 216 -8.98 11.92 -6.19
CA GLU A 216 -9.92 10.82 -5.88
C GLU A 216 -10.40 10.06 -7.13
N GLU A 217 -10.43 10.72 -8.29
CA GLU A 217 -10.80 10.10 -9.57
C GLU A 217 -9.72 9.13 -10.11
N ARG A 218 -8.52 9.13 -9.51
CA ARG A 218 -7.39 8.29 -9.93
C ARG A 218 -7.17 7.17 -8.91
N PRO A 219 -6.65 6.01 -9.33
CA PRO A 219 -6.40 4.91 -8.41
C PRO A 219 -5.44 5.32 -7.29
N GLY A 220 -6.00 5.58 -6.11
CA GLY A 220 -5.25 5.81 -4.88
C GLY A 220 -4.62 7.20 -4.73
N PHE A 221 -4.55 7.65 -3.50
CA PHE A 221 -3.95 8.92 -3.08
C PHE A 221 -3.26 8.78 -1.71
N LEU A 222 -2.47 9.77 -1.30
CA LEU A 222 -1.93 9.86 0.05
C LEU A 222 -2.94 10.57 0.95
N ARG A 223 -3.31 9.93 2.05
CA ARG A 223 -4.23 10.43 3.05
C ARG A 223 -3.49 10.66 4.35
N TYR A 224 -2.96 11.85 4.55
CA TYR A 224 -2.21 12.18 5.76
C TYR A 224 -3.13 12.36 6.96
N LEU A 225 -2.83 11.63 8.03
CA LEU A 225 -3.51 11.76 9.32
C LEU A 225 -2.73 12.76 10.17
N ALA A 226 -3.31 13.93 10.41
CA ALA A 226 -2.69 14.96 11.22
C ALA A 226 -2.87 14.63 12.71
N MET A 227 -1.76 14.56 13.44
CA MET A 227 -1.74 14.33 14.88
C MET A 227 -0.94 15.42 15.58
N PRO A 228 -1.45 16.03 16.66
CA PRO A 228 -0.72 17.08 17.41
C PRO A 228 0.60 16.62 18.02
N LYS A 229 0.73 15.33 18.31
CA LYS A 229 1.94 14.71 18.90
C LYS A 229 2.07 13.28 18.36
N PRO A 230 2.41 13.11 17.08
CA PRO A 230 2.58 11.78 16.53
C PRO A 230 3.80 11.13 17.17
N PRO A 231 3.77 9.81 17.43
CA PRO A 231 4.94 9.10 17.90
C PRO A 231 6.03 9.07 16.82
N GLU A 232 7.28 8.94 17.21
CA GLU A 232 8.35 8.54 16.31
C GLU A 232 8.11 7.11 15.84
N GLY A 233 8.10 6.93 14.53
CA GLY A 233 7.98 5.64 13.86
C GLY A 233 9.33 5.11 13.39
N TYR A 234 9.35 3.84 13.01
CA TYR A 234 10.48 3.25 12.29
C TYR A 234 10.03 2.03 11.51
N VAL A 235 10.70 1.81 10.39
CA VAL A 235 10.46 0.66 9.53
C VAL A 235 10.99 -0.61 10.20
N GLY A 236 10.21 -1.66 10.13
CA GLY A 236 10.52 -2.99 10.64
C GLY A 236 9.47 -4.00 10.19
N GLU A 237 9.49 -5.19 10.75
CA GLU A 237 8.48 -6.22 10.49
C GLU A 237 7.08 -5.67 10.71
N GLY A 238 6.16 -5.92 9.75
CA GLY A 238 4.78 -5.45 9.84
C GLY A 238 4.58 -3.94 9.65
N SER A 239 5.49 -3.26 8.95
CA SER A 239 5.35 -1.85 8.63
C SER A 239 5.43 -1.54 7.14
N ILE A 240 4.90 -0.39 6.75
CA ILE A 240 5.05 0.16 5.40
C ILE A 240 6.46 0.74 5.28
N HIS A 241 7.23 0.25 4.29
CA HIS A 241 8.58 0.72 3.98
C HIS A 241 8.55 2.01 3.15
N HIS A 242 7.77 2.01 2.06
CA HIS A 242 7.58 3.18 1.21
C HIS A 242 6.26 3.11 0.42
N ILE A 243 5.87 4.26 -0.09
CA ILE A 243 4.67 4.42 -0.90
C ILE A 243 5.07 5.00 -2.25
N ALA A 244 4.75 4.29 -3.33
CA ALA A 244 5.07 4.70 -4.69
C ALA A 244 3.86 5.33 -5.38
N MET A 245 4.06 6.53 -5.93
CA MET A 245 3.13 7.23 -6.80
C MET A 245 3.46 6.95 -8.26
N ALA A 246 2.44 6.74 -9.09
CA ALA A 246 2.58 6.39 -10.49
C ALA A 246 2.77 7.63 -11.39
N VAL A 247 3.68 7.52 -12.34
CA VAL A 247 3.76 8.40 -13.50
C VAL A 247 3.65 7.58 -14.78
N GLU A 248 3.26 8.21 -15.88
CA GLU A 248 3.01 7.49 -17.13
C GLU A 248 4.27 6.84 -17.70
N ASP A 249 5.38 7.59 -17.73
CA ASP A 249 6.62 7.22 -18.42
C ASP A 249 7.85 7.93 -17.85
N ASP A 250 9.01 7.65 -18.45
CA ASP A 250 10.29 8.23 -18.09
C ASP A 250 10.33 9.75 -18.28
N GLU A 251 9.63 10.28 -19.28
CA GLU A 251 9.60 11.73 -19.52
C GLU A 251 8.92 12.46 -18.37
N ALA A 252 7.78 11.90 -17.90
CA ALA A 252 7.07 12.41 -16.73
C ALA A 252 7.93 12.33 -15.46
N GLN A 253 8.65 11.22 -15.27
CA GLN A 253 9.56 11.04 -14.13
C GLN A 253 10.73 12.01 -14.15
N GLN A 254 11.35 12.23 -15.32
CA GLN A 254 12.43 13.22 -15.51
C GLN A 254 11.97 14.66 -15.17
N LYS A 255 10.75 15.02 -15.52
CA LYS A 255 10.19 16.34 -15.17
C LYS A 255 10.09 16.51 -13.65
N ILE A 256 9.68 15.46 -12.93
CA ILE A 256 9.62 15.46 -11.45
C ILE A 256 11.02 15.52 -10.86
N LEU A 257 11.98 14.72 -11.34
CA LEU A 257 13.37 14.74 -10.88
C LEU A 257 13.97 16.16 -11.01
N LYS A 258 13.80 16.77 -12.19
CA LYS A 258 14.26 18.14 -12.43
C LYS A 258 13.69 19.09 -11.39
N ARG A 259 12.38 18.98 -11.11
CA ARG A 259 11.71 19.86 -10.15
C ARG A 259 12.17 19.64 -8.72
N LEU A 260 12.37 18.38 -8.28
CA LEU A 260 12.95 18.07 -6.95
C LEU A 260 14.31 18.74 -6.78
N ASN A 261 15.18 18.65 -7.80
CA ASN A 261 16.49 19.28 -7.78
C ASN A 261 16.42 20.81 -7.74
N GLU A 262 15.54 21.43 -8.53
CA GLU A 262 15.33 22.90 -8.56
C GLU A 262 14.86 23.44 -7.20
N VAL A 263 14.08 22.67 -6.45
CA VAL A 263 13.57 23.10 -5.13
C VAL A 263 14.42 22.58 -3.96
N GLY A 264 15.52 21.88 -4.27
CA GLY A 264 16.50 21.40 -3.28
C GLY A 264 16.00 20.25 -2.40
N ILE A 265 15.10 19.38 -2.92
CA ILE A 265 14.69 18.16 -2.23
C ILE A 265 15.70 17.06 -2.55
N GLU A 266 16.31 16.49 -1.50
CA GLU A 266 17.20 15.36 -1.60
C GLU A 266 16.48 14.14 -2.18
N ASN A 267 17.12 13.46 -3.14
CA ASN A 267 16.53 12.32 -3.82
C ASN A 267 17.59 11.34 -4.32
N SER A 268 17.15 10.15 -4.71
CA SER A 268 18.04 9.06 -5.17
C SER A 268 18.56 9.23 -6.60
N GLY A 269 18.04 10.19 -7.39
CA GLY A 269 18.09 10.06 -8.84
C GLY A 269 17.19 8.92 -9.33
N ILE A 270 17.15 8.72 -10.66
CA ILE A 270 16.37 7.64 -11.27
C ILE A 270 17.15 6.34 -11.21
N ILE A 271 16.50 5.28 -10.72
CA ILE A 271 17.04 3.92 -10.56
C ILE A 271 16.21 2.97 -11.42
N ASP A 272 16.86 2.21 -12.30
CA ASP A 272 16.22 1.13 -13.06
C ASP A 272 15.95 -0.06 -12.14
N ARG A 273 14.65 -0.40 -11.96
CA ARG A 273 14.18 -1.57 -11.20
C ARG A 273 13.71 -2.70 -12.12
N PHE A 274 14.01 -2.62 -13.40
CA PHE A 274 13.69 -3.58 -14.45
C PHE A 274 12.23 -3.55 -14.92
N TRP A 275 11.26 -3.59 -14.01
CA TRP A 275 9.82 -3.53 -14.33
C TRP A 275 9.25 -2.11 -14.31
N PHE A 276 9.97 -1.18 -13.71
CA PHE A 276 9.69 0.26 -13.63
C PHE A 276 10.97 0.99 -13.24
N HIS A 277 10.98 2.29 -13.47
CA HIS A 277 12.03 3.17 -12.96
C HIS A 277 11.54 3.85 -11.70
N SER A 278 12.42 3.99 -10.72
CA SER A 278 12.13 4.52 -9.38
C SER A 278 12.90 5.81 -9.11
N LEU A 279 12.27 6.74 -8.42
CA LEU A 279 12.87 7.97 -7.92
C LEU A 279 12.40 8.17 -6.47
N TYR A 280 13.32 8.00 -5.52
CA TYR A 280 13.00 8.06 -4.09
C TYR A 280 13.31 9.42 -3.49
N PHE A 281 12.47 9.87 -2.55
CA PHE A 281 12.67 11.06 -1.74
C PHE A 281 11.89 10.92 -0.43
N ARG A 282 12.12 11.84 0.53
CA ARG A 282 11.35 11.85 1.77
C ARG A 282 10.47 13.07 1.86
N ASP A 283 9.29 12.88 2.46
CA ASP A 283 8.43 13.99 2.85
C ASP A 283 8.93 14.66 4.15
N PRO A 284 8.32 15.79 4.58
CA PRO A 284 8.75 16.49 5.81
C PRO A 284 8.68 15.67 7.10
N ASP A 285 7.81 14.67 7.11
CA ASP A 285 7.60 13.78 8.27
C ASP A 285 8.50 12.52 8.21
N GLY A 286 9.38 12.43 7.20
CA GLY A 286 10.37 11.36 7.05
C GLY A 286 9.87 10.12 6.32
N ASN A 287 8.60 10.08 5.85
CA ASN A 287 8.10 8.96 5.07
C ASN A 287 8.87 8.83 3.76
N LEU A 288 9.31 7.62 3.42
CA LEU A 288 9.94 7.33 2.13
C LEU A 288 8.86 7.25 1.06
N LEU A 289 8.96 8.14 0.08
CA LEU A 289 8.09 8.19 -1.08
C LEU A 289 8.86 7.83 -2.34
N GLU A 290 8.16 7.31 -3.32
CA GLU A 290 8.70 6.92 -4.61
C GLU A 290 7.84 7.52 -5.74
N ILE A 291 8.48 7.89 -6.83
CA ILE A 291 7.83 8.10 -8.13
C ILE A 291 8.20 6.93 -9.02
N ALA A 292 7.21 6.14 -9.44
CA ALA A 292 7.44 4.95 -10.26
C ALA A 292 6.78 5.08 -11.63
N THR A 293 7.47 4.67 -12.70
CA THR A 293 6.91 4.61 -14.05
C THR A 293 6.01 3.40 -14.22
N LYS A 294 4.97 3.50 -15.06
CA LYS A 294 4.11 2.34 -15.38
C LYS A 294 4.78 1.33 -16.29
N ASN A 295 5.72 1.77 -17.09
CA ASN A 295 6.44 0.94 -18.06
C ASN A 295 7.87 0.63 -17.57
N PRO A 296 8.43 -0.51 -18.03
CA PRO A 296 7.90 -1.50 -18.97
C PRO A 296 6.76 -2.39 -18.40
N GLY A 297 6.56 -2.41 -17.07
CA GLY A 297 5.49 -3.15 -16.41
C GLY A 297 5.86 -4.59 -16.04
N TYR A 298 5.04 -5.22 -15.21
CA TYR A 298 5.34 -6.54 -14.65
C TYR A 298 5.41 -7.68 -15.68
N SER A 299 4.82 -7.50 -16.86
CA SER A 299 4.86 -8.49 -17.95
C SER A 299 6.05 -8.32 -18.91
N ALA A 300 7.04 -7.52 -18.57
CA ALA A 300 8.22 -7.31 -19.41
C ALA A 300 9.08 -8.57 -19.62
N ASP A 301 9.04 -9.50 -18.68
CA ASP A 301 9.87 -10.74 -18.67
C ASP A 301 9.04 -12.03 -18.53
N GLU A 302 7.77 -11.93 -18.19
CA GLU A 302 6.87 -13.06 -18.04
C GLU A 302 5.53 -12.78 -18.76
N PRO A 303 4.95 -13.77 -19.46
CA PRO A 303 3.62 -13.60 -20.00
C PRO A 303 2.58 -13.43 -18.88
N PRO A 304 1.51 -12.66 -19.10
CA PRO A 304 0.54 -12.29 -18.06
C PRO A 304 -0.03 -13.47 -17.27
N GLU A 305 -0.24 -14.62 -17.91
CA GLU A 305 -0.77 -15.83 -17.26
C GLU A 305 0.24 -16.53 -16.35
N LYS A 306 1.53 -16.28 -16.51
CA LYS A 306 2.62 -16.89 -15.74
C LYS A 306 3.24 -15.97 -14.68
N LEU A 307 2.76 -14.73 -14.57
CA LEU A 307 3.28 -13.78 -13.59
C LEU A 307 3.34 -14.40 -12.19
N GLY A 308 4.51 -14.26 -11.54
CA GLY A 308 4.75 -14.66 -10.17
C GLY A 308 4.77 -16.17 -9.90
N THR A 309 4.81 -17.02 -10.93
CA THR A 309 4.84 -18.48 -10.76
C THR A 309 6.23 -19.04 -10.47
N SER A 310 7.28 -18.31 -10.84
CA SER A 310 8.68 -18.68 -10.65
C SER A 310 9.52 -17.48 -10.20
N LEU A 311 10.71 -17.77 -9.67
CA LEU A 311 11.69 -16.75 -9.35
C LEU A 311 12.22 -16.11 -10.66
N VAL A 312 12.02 -14.82 -10.80
CA VAL A 312 12.57 -14.01 -11.89
C VAL A 312 13.59 -13.02 -11.35
N LEU A 313 14.62 -12.78 -12.13
CA LEU A 313 15.70 -11.86 -11.77
C LEU A 313 15.88 -10.81 -12.89
N PRO A 314 16.19 -9.57 -12.55
CA PRO A 314 16.71 -8.62 -13.53
C PRO A 314 17.92 -9.19 -14.26
N LYS A 315 18.10 -8.83 -15.53
CA LYS A 315 19.18 -9.38 -16.39
C LYS A 315 20.57 -9.28 -15.77
N TRP A 316 20.85 -8.23 -15.02
CA TRP A 316 22.15 -8.04 -14.34
C TRP A 316 22.35 -8.93 -13.11
N LEU A 317 21.29 -9.54 -12.58
CA LEU A 317 21.36 -10.50 -11.47
C LEU A 317 21.36 -11.96 -11.94
N GLU A 318 21.01 -12.25 -13.19
CA GLU A 318 21.01 -13.61 -13.73
C GLU A 318 22.37 -14.35 -13.58
N PRO A 319 23.54 -13.70 -13.74
CA PRO A 319 24.81 -14.36 -13.47
C PRO A 319 25.00 -14.86 -12.03
N ARG A 320 24.23 -14.33 -11.07
CA ARG A 320 24.25 -14.70 -9.66
C ARG A 320 23.11 -15.65 -9.26
N ARG A 321 22.32 -16.14 -10.20
CA ARG A 321 21.11 -16.94 -9.93
C ARG A 321 21.37 -18.11 -8.96
N ALA A 322 22.42 -18.91 -9.19
CA ALA A 322 22.73 -20.07 -8.35
C ALA A 322 23.06 -19.68 -6.90
N GLU A 323 23.78 -18.58 -6.71
CA GLU A 323 24.07 -18.01 -5.38
C GLU A 323 22.76 -17.58 -4.69
N ILE A 324 21.94 -16.80 -5.41
CA ILE A 324 20.66 -16.27 -4.91
C ILE A 324 19.71 -17.42 -4.51
N GLU A 325 19.49 -18.39 -5.40
CA GLU A 325 18.63 -19.54 -5.11
C GLU A 325 19.13 -20.38 -3.91
N SER A 326 20.44 -20.50 -3.74
CA SER A 326 21.02 -21.18 -2.59
C SER A 326 20.75 -20.43 -1.29
N ALA A 327 20.89 -19.10 -1.28
CA ALA A 327 20.60 -18.27 -0.13
C ALA A 327 19.10 -18.32 0.25
N LEU A 328 18.21 -18.25 -0.72
CA LEU A 328 16.77 -18.33 -0.50
C LEU A 328 16.33 -19.71 0.06
N LYS A 329 16.90 -20.81 -0.43
CA LYS A 329 16.67 -22.16 0.12
C LYS A 329 17.13 -22.28 1.56
N LEU A 330 18.27 -21.68 1.91
CA LEU A 330 18.76 -21.66 3.28
C LEU A 330 17.83 -20.85 4.19
N ALA A 331 17.31 -19.72 3.71
CA ALA A 331 16.33 -18.93 4.43
C ALA A 331 15.05 -19.74 4.70
N ASP A 332 14.52 -20.46 3.71
CA ASP A 332 13.34 -21.33 3.86
C ASP A 332 13.56 -22.42 4.91
N ALA A 333 14.74 -23.05 4.92
CA ALA A 333 15.06 -24.10 5.88
C ALA A 333 15.09 -23.63 7.34
N ASN A 334 15.27 -22.32 7.55
CA ASN A 334 15.39 -21.71 8.87
C ASN A 334 14.17 -20.89 9.29
N ASN A 335 13.20 -20.66 8.40
CA ASN A 335 12.06 -19.77 8.64
C ASN A 335 10.71 -20.48 8.45
N HIS A 336 10.35 -21.35 9.41
CA HIS A 336 9.07 -22.07 9.39
C HIS A 336 7.97 -21.27 10.06
N GLY A 337 7.09 -20.65 9.26
CA GLY A 337 5.92 -19.95 9.77
C GLY A 337 4.80 -20.90 10.20
N LYS A 338 4.10 -20.56 11.30
CA LYS A 338 2.87 -21.24 11.71
C LYS A 338 1.70 -20.80 10.84
N TRP A 339 1.00 -21.76 10.24
CA TRP A 339 -0.25 -21.45 9.52
C TRP A 339 -1.44 -22.26 10.07
N PRO A 340 -2.63 -21.65 10.32
CA PRO A 340 -2.86 -20.20 10.34
C PRO A 340 -2.06 -19.52 11.46
N PRO A 341 -1.65 -18.25 11.28
CA PRO A 341 -0.95 -17.51 12.32
C PRO A 341 -1.91 -17.08 13.43
N ASP A 342 -1.35 -16.62 14.54
CA ASP A 342 -2.12 -15.91 15.56
C ASP A 342 -2.29 -14.45 15.10
N TYR A 343 -3.44 -14.13 14.49
CA TYR A 343 -3.68 -12.80 13.94
C TYR A 343 -3.73 -11.73 15.02
N PRO A 344 -2.98 -10.62 14.87
CA PRO A 344 -3.07 -9.49 15.76
C PRO A 344 -4.47 -8.88 15.75
N ARG A 345 -4.92 -8.35 16.90
CA ARG A 345 -6.21 -7.63 16.97
C ARG A 345 -6.04 -6.18 16.52
N VAL A 346 -7.00 -5.69 15.79
CA VAL A 346 -7.16 -4.24 15.57
C VAL A 346 -7.86 -3.69 16.80
N HIS A 347 -7.19 -2.81 17.55
CA HIS A 347 -7.73 -2.31 18.81
C HIS A 347 -8.48 -0.97 18.69
N SER A 348 -8.28 -0.26 17.60
CA SER A 348 -8.97 1.00 17.29
C SER A 348 -8.75 1.36 15.83
N PRO A 349 -9.71 2.01 15.16
CA PRO A 349 -9.45 2.60 13.87
C PRO A 349 -8.38 3.69 14.02
N PRO A 350 -7.58 3.91 12.98
CA PRO A 350 -6.52 4.93 12.97
C PRO A 350 -7.00 6.33 13.33
N GLU A 351 -8.26 6.59 13.05
CA GLU A 351 -8.88 7.90 13.21
C GLU A 351 -9.47 8.14 14.62
N ALA A 352 -9.42 7.13 15.47
CA ALA A 352 -9.89 7.19 16.87
C ALA A 352 -8.74 7.36 17.89
N MET A 353 -7.49 7.52 17.42
CA MET A 353 -6.34 7.78 18.29
C MET A 353 -5.98 9.26 18.39
#